data_4cf2b7aa5e38a075d50a3d2046f68c26
#
_entry.id   4cf2b7aa5e38a075d50a3d2046f68c26
#
_cell.length_a   1.000
_cell.length_b   1.000
_cell.length_c   1.000
_cell.angle_alpha   90.00
_cell.angle_beta   90.00
_cell.angle_gamma   90.00
#
_symmetry.space_group_name_H-M   'P 1'
#
loop_
_entity.id
_entity.type
_entity.pdbx_description
1 polymer ?
#
loop_
_entity_poly.entity_id
_entity_poly.type
_entity_poly.pdbx_seq_one_letter_code
_entity_poly.pdbx_strand_id
1 'polypeptide(L)' 'MHVLQPKHTKLNSSEAEKVLNEYNIALAQLPKISKKDPALPEGCETGDVVKISRADETYYRVVI' A
#
# COMPACT_ATOMS: atom_id res chain seq x y z
N MET A 1 -9.12 -21.54 14.47
CA MET A 1 -8.15 -20.48 14.72
C MET A 1 -8.02 -19.58 13.52
N HIS A 2 -8.04 -18.29 13.75
CA HIS A 2 -7.90 -17.33 12.67
C HIS A 2 -6.49 -16.77 12.63
N VAL A 3 -5.90 -16.84 11.47
CA VAL A 3 -4.68 -16.10 11.22
C VAL A 3 -5.10 -14.79 10.58
N LEU A 4 -4.97 -13.70 11.32
CA LEU A 4 -5.29 -12.38 10.80
C LEU A 4 -4.16 -11.90 9.92
N GLN A 5 -4.35 -12.02 8.63
CA GLN A 5 -3.39 -11.49 7.67
C GLN A 5 -3.78 -10.06 7.31
N PRO A 6 -2.81 -9.16 7.20
CA PRO A 6 -3.11 -7.82 6.74
C PRO A 6 -3.68 -7.86 5.33
N LYS A 7 -4.74 -7.11 5.10
CA LYS A 7 -5.32 -7.02 3.78
C LYS A 7 -4.55 -5.99 2.96
N HIS A 8 -4.04 -6.42 1.82
CA HIS A 8 -3.32 -5.57 0.90
C HIS A 8 -4.25 -5.17 -0.25
N THR A 9 -4.43 -3.89 -0.44
CA THR A 9 -5.31 -3.38 -1.49
C THR A 9 -4.53 -2.40 -2.36
N LYS A 10 -4.56 -2.64 -3.67
CA LYS A 10 -3.93 -1.72 -4.63
C LYS A 10 -4.80 -0.47 -4.76
N LEU A 11 -4.20 0.70 -4.60
CA LEU A 11 -4.88 1.96 -4.82
C LEU A 11 -4.68 2.42 -6.26
N ASN A 12 -5.70 3.05 -6.83
CA ASN A 12 -5.54 3.69 -8.13
C ASN A 12 -4.83 5.04 -7.97
N SER A 13 -4.48 5.68 -9.09
CA SER A 13 -3.73 6.94 -9.07
C SER A 13 -4.43 8.02 -8.26
N SER A 14 -5.74 8.14 -8.42
CA SER A 14 -6.51 9.15 -7.70
C SER A 14 -6.52 8.92 -6.20
N GLU A 15 -6.68 7.67 -5.79
CA GLU A 15 -6.67 7.32 -4.38
C GLU A 15 -5.30 7.52 -3.77
N ALA A 16 -4.25 7.14 -4.49
CA ALA A 16 -2.88 7.35 -4.03
C ALA A 16 -2.58 8.82 -3.84
N GLU A 17 -2.99 9.66 -4.78
CA GLU A 17 -2.82 11.12 -4.66
C GLU A 17 -3.53 11.67 -3.44
N LYS A 18 -4.76 11.23 -3.19
CA LYS A 18 -5.51 11.66 -2.01
C LYS A 18 -4.78 11.33 -0.72
N VAL A 19 -4.22 10.13 -0.63
CA VAL A 19 -3.47 9.70 0.55
C VAL A 19 -2.25 10.59 0.75
N LEU A 20 -1.49 10.81 -0.30
CA LEU A 20 -0.28 11.64 -0.22
C LEU A 20 -0.62 13.07 0.19
N ASN A 21 -1.70 13.62 -0.36
CA ASN A 21 -2.14 14.97 0.00
C ASN A 21 -2.65 15.03 1.44
N GLU A 22 -3.39 14.03 1.87
CA GLU A 22 -3.95 13.99 3.23
C GLU A 22 -2.85 13.96 4.28
N TYR A 23 -1.80 13.19 4.04
CA TYR A 23 -0.67 13.10 4.96
C TYR A 23 0.43 14.11 4.65
N ASN A 24 0.25 14.90 3.60
CA ASN A 24 1.20 15.92 3.17
C ASN A 24 2.62 15.36 3.01
N ILE A 25 2.71 14.23 2.30
CA ILE A 25 3.98 13.55 2.04
C ILE A 25 4.16 13.30 0.55
N ALA A 26 5.40 13.09 0.15
CA ALA A 26 5.71 12.68 -1.22
C ALA A 26 5.74 11.15 -1.32
N LEU A 27 5.54 10.64 -2.54
CA LEU A 27 5.56 9.21 -2.80
C LEU A 27 6.86 8.56 -2.30
N ALA A 28 7.99 9.24 -2.46
CA ALA A 28 9.28 8.74 -2.05
C ALA A 28 9.43 8.60 -0.52
N GLN A 29 8.55 9.23 0.25
CA GLN A 29 8.59 9.17 1.71
C GLN A 29 7.85 7.95 2.27
N LEU A 30 7.09 7.23 1.44
CA LEU A 30 6.42 6.04 1.87
C LEU A 30 7.39 4.87 2.02
N PRO A 31 7.16 3.98 2.98
CA PRO A 31 7.90 2.73 3.04
C PRO A 31 7.75 1.97 1.73
N LYS A 32 8.77 1.23 1.35
CA LYS A 32 8.78 0.50 0.08
C LYS A 32 8.47 -0.97 0.30
N ILE A 33 7.79 -1.55 -0.68
CA ILE A 33 7.49 -2.98 -0.68
C ILE A 33 7.90 -3.56 -2.04
N SER A 34 8.50 -4.74 -2.01
CA SER A 34 8.97 -5.38 -3.24
C SER A 34 7.80 -5.80 -4.12
N LYS A 35 7.91 -5.57 -5.42
CA LYS A 35 6.93 -6.04 -6.40
C LYS A 35 6.77 -7.56 -6.36
N LYS A 36 7.80 -8.27 -5.93
CA LYS A 36 7.79 -9.73 -5.86
C LYS A 36 7.22 -10.26 -4.55
N ASP A 37 6.81 -9.38 -3.66
CA ASP A 37 6.25 -9.81 -2.37
C ASP A 37 4.95 -10.58 -2.60
N PRO A 38 4.84 -11.82 -2.08
CA PRO A 38 3.64 -12.63 -2.30
C PRO A 38 2.38 -12.07 -1.64
N ALA A 39 2.52 -11.14 -0.71
CA ALA A 39 1.37 -10.50 -0.08
C ALA A 39 0.72 -9.45 -0.98
N LEU A 40 1.39 -9.01 -2.04
CA LEU A 40 0.84 -8.00 -2.93
C LEU A 40 -0.29 -8.56 -3.80
N PRO A 41 -1.35 -7.77 -4.03
CA PRO A 41 -2.39 -8.15 -5.00
C PRO A 41 -1.81 -8.29 -6.40
N GLU A 42 -2.47 -9.08 -7.23
CA GLU A 42 -2.08 -9.20 -8.63
C GLU A 42 -2.25 -7.87 -9.35
N GLY A 43 -1.40 -7.62 -10.32
CA GLY A 43 -1.47 -6.42 -11.13
C GLY A 43 -0.78 -5.20 -10.53
N CYS A 44 -0.09 -5.36 -9.40
CA CYS A 44 0.69 -4.27 -8.84
C CYS A 44 1.95 -4.04 -9.66
N GLU A 45 2.26 -2.77 -9.90
CA GLU A 45 3.43 -2.36 -10.66
C GLU A 45 4.28 -1.39 -9.84
N THR A 46 5.52 -1.23 -10.26
CA THR A 46 6.42 -0.27 -9.62
C THR A 46 5.81 1.13 -9.64
N GLY A 47 5.80 1.76 -8.48
CA GLY A 47 5.19 3.09 -8.32
C GLY A 47 3.76 3.07 -7.81
N ASP A 48 3.13 1.90 -7.76
CA ASP A 48 1.78 1.79 -7.20
C ASP A 48 1.82 1.91 -5.69
N VAL A 49 0.75 2.46 -5.13
CA VAL A 49 0.59 2.54 -3.68
C VAL A 49 -0.36 1.44 -3.23
N VAL A 50 0.04 0.74 -2.19
CA VAL A 50 -0.75 -0.35 -1.61
C VAL A 50 -1.18 0.05 -0.22
N LYS A 51 -2.47 -0.13 0.06
CA LYS A 51 -3.02 0.07 1.39
C LYS A 51 -3.00 -1.25 2.13
N ILE A 52 -2.39 -1.25 3.30
CA ILE A 52 -2.31 -2.43 4.15
C ILE A 52 -3.19 -2.21 5.36
N SER A 53 -4.29 -2.95 5.43
CA SER A 53 -5.25 -2.84 6.53
C SER A 53 -5.00 -3.93 7.55
N ARG A 54 -4.81 -3.51 8.79
CA ARG A 54 -4.72 -4.40 9.95
C ARG A 54 -5.93 -4.15 10.87
N ALA A 55 -6.08 -4.98 11.88
CA ALA A 55 -7.21 -4.88 12.79
C ALA A 55 -7.35 -3.51 13.45
N ASP A 56 -6.22 -2.90 13.78
CA ASP A 56 -6.17 -1.64 14.52
C ASP A 56 -5.43 -0.51 13.80
N GLU A 57 -4.79 -0.80 12.67
CA GLU A 57 -3.94 0.17 11.99
C GLU A 57 -4.03 0.02 10.47
N THR A 58 -3.76 1.11 9.78
CA THR A 58 -3.70 1.13 8.32
C THR A 58 -2.35 1.71 7.91
N TYR A 59 -1.68 1.02 6.99
CA TYR A 59 -0.39 1.45 6.45
C TYR A 59 -0.47 1.61 4.95
N TYR A 60 0.42 2.43 4.41
CA TYR A 60 0.57 2.60 2.97
C TYR A 60 2.01 2.33 2.59
N ARG A 61 2.21 1.63 1.48
CA ARG A 61 3.54 1.34 0.96
C ARG A 61 3.57 1.56 -0.54
N VAL A 62 4.74 1.92 -1.05
CA VAL A 62 4.93 2.08 -2.48
C VAL A 62 5.64 0.86 -3.05
N VAL A 63 5.15 0.34 -4.15
CA VAL A 63 5.73 -0.84 -4.81
C VAL A 63 6.98 -0.43 -5.58
N ILE A 64 8.03 -1.19 -5.38
CA ILE A 64 9.29 -0.98 -6.09
C ILE A 64 9.71 -2.19 -6.90
#